data_9a5d588775c0562e8ccbab22249fbc1f
#
_entry.id   9a5d588775c0562e8ccbab22249fbc1f
#
_cell.length_a   1.000
_cell.length_b   1.000
_cell.length_c   1.000
_cell.angle_alpha   90.00
_cell.angle_beta   90.00
_cell.angle_gamma   90.00
#
_symmetry.space_group_name_H-M   'P 1'
#
loop_
_entity.id
_entity.type
_entity.pdbx_description
1 polymer ?
#
loop_
_entity_poly.entity_id
_entity_poly.type
_entity_poly.pdbx_seq_one_letter_code
_entity_poly.pdbx_strand_id
1 'polypeptide(L)'
;GAGRIVAIEEREVMEEKQSYYILEMPGEVKVMIPTATAEEHGIRSVINKEEAQKVMSVLGQDETEMEKNWNKRYRENMDKMKSGNIYEIADVVRNLSFKQKEKGLSTGEKKMLYNAKQILVSELVFAENSTQNEVEELIDNKINSSYAMFRTDEGEIGKVASAGSIVNKFIPFNG
;
A
#
# COMPACT_ATOMS: atom_id res chain seq x y z
N GLY A 1 -2.88 -9.02 3.59
CA GLY A 1 -4.12 -8.22 3.61
C GLY A 1 -4.64 -8.00 5.03
N ALA A 2 -5.57 -7.09 5.20
CA ALA A 2 -6.21 -6.81 6.48
C ALA A 2 -7.59 -7.48 6.57
N GLY A 3 -8.00 -7.82 7.79
CA GLY A 3 -9.29 -8.40 8.10
C GLY A 3 -9.77 -7.94 9.47
N ARG A 4 -11.00 -8.27 9.79
CA ARG A 4 -11.61 -7.96 11.07
C ARG A 4 -11.66 -9.19 11.96
N ILE A 5 -11.23 -9.09 13.20
CA ILE A 5 -11.47 -10.13 14.20
C ILE A 5 -12.96 -10.06 14.57
N VAL A 6 -13.71 -11.10 14.24
CA VAL A 6 -15.16 -11.17 14.50
C VAL A 6 -15.50 -12.02 15.72
N ALA A 7 -14.60 -12.92 16.14
CA ALA A 7 -14.77 -13.75 17.32
C ALA A 7 -13.42 -14.28 17.82
N ILE A 8 -13.43 -14.73 19.07
CA ILE A 8 -12.40 -15.57 19.65
C ILE A 8 -13.12 -16.86 20.04
N GLU A 9 -12.68 -17.99 19.50
CA GLU A 9 -13.30 -19.30 19.76
C GLU A 9 -12.29 -20.23 20.43
N GLU A 10 -12.76 -20.98 21.44
CA GLU A 10 -12.01 -22.09 22.00
C GLU A 10 -12.38 -23.36 21.25
N ARG A 11 -11.38 -24.13 20.85
CA ARG A 11 -11.53 -25.44 20.25
C ARG A 11 -10.64 -26.46 20.92
N GLU A 12 -11.13 -27.68 21.04
CA GLU A 12 -10.33 -28.79 21.51
C GLU A 12 -9.69 -29.49 20.30
N VAL A 13 -8.35 -29.46 20.27
CA VAL A 13 -7.54 -30.13 19.25
C VAL A 13 -6.59 -31.08 19.99
N MET A 14 -6.63 -32.37 19.71
CA MET A 14 -5.81 -33.40 20.35
C MET A 14 -5.88 -33.36 21.90
N GLU A 15 -7.09 -33.28 22.47
CA GLU A 15 -7.35 -33.19 23.90
C GLU A 15 -6.83 -31.91 24.60
N GLU A 16 -6.31 -30.96 23.85
CA GLU A 16 -5.90 -29.63 24.35
C GLU A 16 -6.86 -28.55 23.91
N LYS A 17 -7.25 -27.67 24.83
CA LYS A 17 -8.05 -26.49 24.52
C LYS A 17 -7.17 -25.40 23.96
N GLN A 18 -7.48 -24.92 22.78
CA GLN A 18 -6.80 -23.79 22.14
C GLN A 18 -7.79 -22.70 21.76
N SER A 19 -7.36 -21.45 21.95
CA SER A 19 -8.12 -20.28 21.52
C SER A 19 -7.67 -19.83 20.14
N TYR A 20 -8.62 -19.43 19.31
CA TYR A 20 -8.40 -18.96 17.94
C TYR A 20 -9.04 -17.61 17.73
N TYR A 21 -8.33 -16.72 17.05
CA TYR A 21 -8.95 -15.56 16.41
C TYR A 21 -9.67 -16.01 15.14
N ILE A 22 -10.91 -15.60 15.00
CA ILE A 22 -11.66 -15.73 13.75
C ILE A 22 -11.59 -14.40 13.02
N LEU A 23 -10.85 -14.36 11.91
CA LEU A 23 -10.72 -13.19 11.08
C LEU A 23 -11.66 -13.30 9.87
N GLU A 24 -12.42 -12.28 9.64
CA GLU A 24 -13.17 -12.08 8.40
C GLU A 24 -12.34 -11.22 7.44
N MET A 25 -11.94 -11.84 6.35
CA MET A 25 -11.20 -11.18 5.27
C MET A 25 -12.16 -10.67 4.20
N PRO A 26 -11.74 -9.71 3.36
CA PRO A 26 -12.54 -9.30 2.20
C PRO A 26 -12.96 -10.51 1.35
N GLY A 27 -14.21 -10.51 0.89
CA GLY A 27 -14.78 -11.64 0.14
C GLY A 27 -15.38 -12.73 1.02
N GLU A 28 -15.74 -12.42 2.27
CA GLU A 28 -16.39 -13.32 3.24
C GLU A 28 -15.55 -14.55 3.62
N VAL A 29 -14.26 -14.52 3.35
CA VAL A 29 -13.33 -15.58 3.73
C VAL A 29 -13.03 -15.48 5.22
N LYS A 30 -13.28 -16.57 5.96
CA LYS A 30 -12.92 -16.66 7.37
C LYS A 30 -11.62 -17.44 7.55
N VAL A 31 -10.72 -16.85 8.32
CA VAL A 31 -9.42 -17.44 8.67
C VAL A 31 -9.36 -17.64 10.18
N MET A 32 -8.94 -18.81 10.60
CA MET A 32 -8.71 -19.13 12.01
C MET A 32 -7.21 -19.11 12.30
N ILE A 33 -6.82 -18.39 13.33
CA ILE A 33 -5.41 -18.28 13.73
C ILE A 33 -5.29 -18.51 15.23
N PRO A 34 -4.40 -19.42 15.69
CA PRO A 34 -4.19 -19.65 17.10
C PRO A 34 -3.75 -18.36 17.80
N THR A 35 -4.38 -18.01 18.90
CA THR A 35 -4.05 -16.78 19.64
C THR A 35 -2.64 -16.80 20.20
N ALA A 36 -2.16 -17.98 20.61
CA ALA A 36 -0.83 -18.16 21.18
C ALA A 36 0.33 -17.86 20.19
N THR A 37 0.09 -18.06 18.89
CA THR A 37 1.10 -17.89 17.82
C THR A 37 0.75 -16.78 16.84
N ALA A 38 -0.23 -15.95 17.18
CA ALA A 38 -0.73 -14.90 16.30
C ALA A 38 0.37 -13.93 15.85
N GLU A 39 1.23 -13.49 16.76
CA GLU A 39 2.34 -12.60 16.46
C GLU A 39 3.39 -13.26 15.55
N GLU A 40 3.67 -14.56 15.76
CA GLU A 40 4.58 -15.34 14.91
C GLU A 40 4.04 -15.48 13.48
N HIS A 41 2.71 -15.51 13.32
CA HIS A 41 2.04 -15.48 12.02
C HIS A 41 1.95 -14.08 11.42
N GLY A 42 2.57 -13.08 12.03
CA GLY A 42 2.61 -11.72 11.55
C GLY A 42 1.30 -10.96 11.71
N ILE A 43 0.43 -11.39 12.64
CA ILE A 43 -0.78 -10.63 12.96
C ILE A 43 -0.38 -9.39 13.76
N ARG A 44 -0.82 -8.25 13.26
CA ARG A 44 -0.67 -6.96 13.90
C ARG A 44 -1.94 -6.12 13.67
N SER A 45 -2.11 -5.09 14.47
CA SER A 45 -3.15 -4.11 14.22
C SER A 45 -2.96 -3.45 12.85
N VAL A 46 -4.07 -3.10 12.19
CA VAL A 46 -4.01 -2.24 11.01
C VAL A 46 -3.48 -0.86 11.39
N ILE A 47 -2.95 -0.15 10.40
CA ILE A 47 -2.43 1.20 10.58
C ILE A 47 -3.53 2.15 11.09
N ASN A 48 -3.13 3.13 11.87
CA ASN A 48 -4.01 4.22 12.33
C ASN A 48 -4.04 5.37 11.31
N LYS A 49 -4.80 6.44 11.61
CA LYS A 49 -4.92 7.60 10.72
C LYS A 49 -3.59 8.33 10.47
N GLU A 50 -2.73 8.45 11.48
CA GLU A 50 -1.43 9.10 11.33
C GLU A 50 -0.50 8.29 10.42
N GLU A 51 -0.49 6.98 10.59
CA GLU A 51 0.26 6.07 9.72
C GLU A 51 -0.30 6.07 8.29
N ALA A 52 -1.63 6.14 8.13
CA ALA A 52 -2.27 6.29 6.84
C ALA A 52 -1.83 7.58 6.13
N GLN A 53 -1.73 8.69 6.83
CA GLN A 53 -1.22 9.95 6.29
C GLN A 53 0.25 9.83 5.85
N LYS A 54 1.08 9.13 6.63
CA LYS A 54 2.47 8.85 6.25
C LYS A 54 2.55 7.97 4.99
N VAL A 55 1.70 6.95 4.87
CA VAL A 55 1.58 6.15 3.64
C VAL A 55 1.27 7.01 2.44
N MET A 56 0.28 7.90 2.55
CA MET A 56 -0.07 8.84 1.48
C MET A 56 1.07 9.81 1.18
N SER A 57 1.83 10.24 2.18
CA SER A 57 3.02 11.05 2.00
C SER A 57 4.10 10.31 1.20
N VAL A 58 4.36 9.04 1.48
CA VAL A 58 5.30 8.21 0.73
C VAL A 58 4.87 8.06 -0.73
N LEU A 59 3.58 7.85 -0.99
CA LEU A 59 3.03 7.78 -2.35
C LEU A 59 3.17 9.11 -3.12
N GLY A 60 3.22 10.22 -2.40
CA GLY A 60 3.37 11.57 -2.95
C GLY A 60 4.81 12.02 -3.18
N GLN A 61 5.81 11.23 -2.81
CA GLN A 61 7.23 11.53 -3.04
C GLN A 61 7.66 11.17 -4.47
N ASP A 62 8.84 11.64 -4.86
CA ASP A 62 9.48 11.16 -6.09
C ASP A 62 9.89 9.68 -5.95
N GLU A 63 10.11 9.03 -7.08
CA GLU A 63 10.62 7.65 -7.05
C GLU A 63 11.98 7.58 -6.37
N THR A 64 12.21 6.49 -5.65
CA THR A 64 13.54 6.12 -5.19
C THR A 64 14.24 5.33 -6.29
N GLU A 65 15.56 5.43 -6.34
CA GLU A 65 16.34 4.71 -7.34
C GLU A 65 16.13 3.19 -7.20
N MET A 66 15.71 2.57 -8.30
CA MET A 66 15.59 1.12 -8.40
C MET A 66 16.73 0.55 -9.24
N GLU A 67 17.13 -0.67 -8.91
CA GLU A 67 18.12 -1.41 -9.68
C GLU A 67 17.70 -1.54 -11.16
N LYS A 68 18.65 -1.28 -12.06
CA LYS A 68 18.42 -1.40 -13.51
C LYS A 68 18.26 -2.86 -13.93
N ASN A 69 19.00 -3.76 -13.30
CA ASN A 69 18.89 -5.19 -13.54
C ASN A 69 17.55 -5.73 -13.04
N TRP A 70 16.79 -6.35 -13.93
CA TRP A 70 15.45 -6.84 -13.62
C TRP A 70 15.42 -7.84 -12.46
N ASN A 71 16.34 -8.80 -12.43
CA ASN A 71 16.37 -9.83 -11.39
C ASN A 71 16.64 -9.23 -10.01
N LYS A 72 17.58 -8.29 -9.93
CA LYS A 72 17.90 -7.60 -8.68
C LYS A 72 16.72 -6.74 -8.23
N ARG A 73 16.21 -5.90 -9.12
CA ARG A 73 15.05 -5.04 -8.84
C ARG A 73 13.82 -5.84 -8.37
N TYR A 74 13.52 -6.94 -9.05
CA TYR A 74 12.41 -7.80 -8.67
C TYR A 74 12.61 -8.38 -7.27
N ARG A 75 13.81 -8.85 -6.95
CA ARG A 75 14.16 -9.40 -5.64
C ARG A 75 14.07 -8.36 -4.53
N GLU A 76 14.64 -7.18 -4.74
CA GLU A 76 14.59 -6.08 -3.77
C GLU A 76 13.15 -5.63 -3.47
N ASN A 77 12.33 -5.48 -4.50
CA ASN A 77 10.92 -5.15 -4.31
C ASN A 77 10.17 -6.29 -3.60
N MET A 78 10.48 -7.55 -3.90
CA MET A 78 9.90 -8.70 -3.21
C MET A 78 10.29 -8.73 -1.73
N ASP A 79 11.52 -8.38 -1.39
CA ASP A 79 11.98 -8.27 0.00
C ASP A 79 11.21 -7.18 0.75
N LYS A 80 10.98 -6.03 0.12
CA LYS A 80 10.11 -4.96 0.65
C LYS A 80 8.67 -5.46 0.87
N MET A 81 8.13 -6.23 -0.07
CA MET A 81 6.78 -6.83 0.07
C MET A 81 6.69 -7.80 1.26
N LYS A 82 7.75 -8.55 1.53
CA LYS A 82 7.81 -9.53 2.62
C LYS A 82 8.13 -8.91 3.98
N SER A 83 8.67 -7.71 4.03
CA SER A 83 9.05 -7.04 5.29
C SER A 83 7.85 -6.78 6.21
N GLY A 84 6.65 -6.72 5.67
CA GLY A 84 5.44 -6.33 6.40
C GLY A 84 5.38 -4.85 6.76
N ASN A 85 6.36 -4.05 6.33
CA ASN A 85 6.38 -2.61 6.53
C ASN A 85 5.53 -1.93 5.47
N ILE A 86 4.43 -1.31 5.88
CA ILE A 86 3.47 -0.66 4.98
C ILE A 86 4.10 0.48 4.16
N TYR A 87 5.10 1.16 4.69
CA TYR A 87 5.80 2.25 4.00
C TYR A 87 6.70 1.72 2.87
N GLU A 88 7.34 0.57 3.08
CA GLU A 88 8.11 -0.10 2.02
C GLU A 88 7.19 -0.62 0.91
N ILE A 89 6.01 -1.10 1.27
CA ILE A 89 4.99 -1.51 0.29
C ILE A 89 4.49 -0.30 -0.50
N ALA A 90 4.28 0.84 0.15
CA ALA A 90 3.93 2.10 -0.52
C ALA A 90 5.03 2.57 -1.49
N ASP A 91 6.29 2.42 -1.11
CA ASP A 91 7.45 2.71 -1.98
C ASP A 91 7.45 1.82 -3.24
N VAL A 92 7.18 0.53 -3.09
CA VAL A 92 7.03 -0.39 -4.22
C VAL A 92 5.88 0.04 -5.15
N VAL A 93 4.72 0.40 -4.59
CA VAL A 93 3.57 0.86 -5.37
C VAL A 93 3.91 2.10 -6.17
N ARG A 94 4.52 3.11 -5.53
CA ARG A 94 4.92 4.36 -6.20
C ARG A 94 5.92 4.09 -7.32
N ASN A 95 7.03 3.43 -7.01
CA ASN A 95 8.12 3.20 -7.94
C ASN A 95 7.69 2.36 -9.16
N LEU A 96 6.95 1.27 -8.95
CA LEU A 96 6.44 0.46 -10.05
C LEU A 96 5.37 1.20 -10.86
N SER A 97 4.56 2.05 -10.23
CA SER A 97 3.58 2.88 -10.94
C SER A 97 4.25 3.91 -11.86
N PHE A 98 5.33 4.55 -11.39
CA PHE A 98 6.12 5.48 -12.20
C PHE A 98 6.76 4.74 -13.38
N LYS A 99 7.43 3.63 -13.09
CA LYS A 99 8.02 2.78 -14.13
C LYS A 99 7.01 2.30 -15.16
N GLN A 100 5.79 1.95 -14.73
CA GLN A 100 4.72 1.53 -15.64
C GLN A 100 4.36 2.63 -16.64
N LYS A 101 4.31 3.89 -16.19
CA LYS A 101 4.01 5.04 -17.03
C LYS A 101 5.13 5.34 -18.03
N GLU A 102 6.38 5.13 -17.65
CA GLU A 102 7.55 5.49 -18.46
C GLU A 102 7.97 4.38 -19.43
N LYS A 103 8.12 3.17 -18.93
CA LYS A 103 8.78 2.06 -19.66
C LYS A 103 7.96 0.78 -19.71
N GLY A 104 6.84 0.75 -19.00
CA GLY A 104 6.06 -0.47 -18.79
C GLY A 104 6.69 -1.42 -17.77
N LEU A 105 5.91 -2.43 -17.42
CA LEU A 105 6.28 -3.45 -16.45
C LEU A 105 6.25 -4.85 -17.09
N SER A 106 7.14 -5.73 -16.62
CA SER A 106 7.04 -7.17 -16.88
C SER A 106 5.76 -7.76 -16.26
N THR A 107 5.37 -8.96 -16.68
CA THR A 107 4.20 -9.66 -16.10
C THR A 107 4.36 -9.86 -14.58
N GLY A 108 5.55 -10.23 -14.11
CA GLY A 108 5.84 -10.36 -12.68
C GLY A 108 5.73 -9.05 -11.92
N GLU A 109 6.26 -7.96 -12.47
CA GLU A 109 6.16 -6.63 -11.87
C GLU A 109 4.72 -6.10 -11.85
N LYS A 110 3.92 -6.37 -12.88
CA LYS A 110 2.47 -6.04 -12.89
C LYS A 110 1.72 -6.75 -11.77
N LYS A 111 1.98 -8.04 -11.59
CA LYS A 111 1.39 -8.83 -10.50
C LYS A 111 1.83 -8.30 -9.13
N MET A 112 3.09 -7.97 -8.98
CA MET A 112 3.64 -7.39 -7.75
C MET A 112 2.98 -6.05 -7.43
N LEU A 113 2.87 -5.14 -8.40
CA LEU A 113 2.19 -3.85 -8.23
C LEU A 113 0.72 -4.04 -7.82
N TYR A 114 0.00 -4.95 -8.47
CA TYR A 114 -1.37 -5.27 -8.11
C TYR A 114 -1.47 -5.75 -6.66
N ASN A 115 -0.64 -6.71 -6.26
CA ASN A 115 -0.65 -7.24 -4.90
C ASN A 115 -0.28 -6.17 -3.86
N ALA A 116 0.72 -5.35 -4.15
CA ALA A 116 1.12 -4.26 -3.27
C ALA A 116 -0.02 -3.24 -3.07
N LYS A 117 -0.70 -2.84 -4.14
CA LYS A 117 -1.88 -1.97 -4.06
C LYS A 117 -2.99 -2.60 -3.23
N GLN A 118 -3.27 -3.89 -3.40
CA GLN A 118 -4.30 -4.58 -2.61
C GLN A 118 -3.97 -4.60 -1.11
N ILE A 119 -2.70 -4.73 -0.74
CA ILE A 119 -2.28 -4.63 0.67
C ILE A 119 -2.53 -3.23 1.21
N LEU A 120 -2.13 -2.18 0.50
CA LEU A 120 -2.39 -0.79 0.91
C LEU A 120 -3.89 -0.51 1.04
N VAL A 121 -4.68 -0.88 0.04
CA VAL A 121 -6.13 -0.67 0.04
C VAL A 121 -6.77 -1.36 1.23
N SER A 122 -6.42 -2.61 1.52
CA SER A 122 -7.01 -3.37 2.62
C SER A 122 -6.81 -2.71 3.99
N GLU A 123 -5.68 -2.07 4.22
CA GLU A 123 -5.40 -1.36 5.48
C GLU A 123 -5.98 0.05 5.50
N LEU A 124 -5.87 0.79 4.41
CA LEU A 124 -6.40 2.16 4.31
C LEU A 124 -7.92 2.21 4.41
N VAL A 125 -8.63 1.21 3.91
CA VAL A 125 -10.09 1.08 4.08
C VAL A 125 -10.49 1.13 5.55
N PHE A 126 -9.77 0.43 6.43
CA PHE A 126 -10.04 0.46 7.87
C PHE A 126 -9.58 1.76 8.53
N ALA A 127 -8.38 2.24 8.19
CA ALA A 127 -7.81 3.45 8.79
C ALA A 127 -8.61 4.71 8.46
N GLU A 128 -9.13 4.81 7.23
CA GLU A 128 -9.87 5.97 6.73
C GLU A 128 -11.39 5.81 6.82
N ASN A 129 -11.88 4.64 7.24
CA ASN A 129 -13.30 4.31 7.26
C ASN A 129 -13.99 4.60 5.91
N SER A 130 -13.31 4.22 4.83
CA SER A 130 -13.70 4.47 3.44
C SER A 130 -13.99 3.15 2.70
N THR A 131 -14.58 3.25 1.52
CA THR A 131 -14.77 2.09 0.65
C THR A 131 -13.50 1.74 -0.11
N GLN A 132 -13.43 0.50 -0.61
CA GLN A 132 -12.32 0.05 -1.44
C GLN A 132 -12.11 0.96 -2.66
N ASN A 133 -13.19 1.30 -3.38
CA ASN A 133 -13.11 2.15 -4.58
C ASN A 133 -12.58 3.55 -4.26
N GLU A 134 -13.05 4.16 -3.16
CA GLU A 134 -12.58 5.49 -2.72
C GLU A 134 -11.09 5.47 -2.39
N VAL A 135 -10.60 4.43 -1.73
CA VAL A 135 -9.19 4.28 -1.38
C VAL A 135 -8.34 4.03 -2.64
N GLU A 136 -8.79 3.19 -3.56
CA GLU A 136 -8.09 2.97 -4.84
C GLU A 136 -7.95 4.28 -5.63
N GLU A 137 -9.01 5.09 -5.71
CA GLU A 137 -8.96 6.41 -6.34
C GLU A 137 -7.99 7.36 -5.62
N LEU A 138 -7.97 7.37 -4.28
CA LEU A 138 -7.04 8.19 -3.50
C LEU A 138 -5.58 7.83 -3.82
N ILE A 139 -5.25 6.54 -3.86
CA ILE A 139 -3.91 6.05 -4.19
C ILE A 139 -3.54 6.48 -5.61
N ASP A 140 -4.40 6.22 -6.58
CA ASP A 140 -4.13 6.52 -7.99
C ASP A 140 -4.00 8.03 -8.24
N ASN A 141 -4.86 8.84 -7.65
CA ASN A 141 -4.77 10.29 -7.74
C ASN A 141 -3.49 10.84 -7.11
N LYS A 142 -3.08 10.28 -5.97
CA LYS A 142 -1.84 10.69 -5.29
C LYS A 142 -0.61 10.38 -6.14
N ILE A 143 -0.54 9.18 -6.71
CA ILE A 143 0.53 8.75 -7.60
C ILE A 143 0.56 9.59 -8.89
N ASN A 144 -0.60 9.81 -9.50
CA ASN A 144 -0.70 10.62 -10.72
C ASN A 144 -0.26 12.06 -10.50
N SER A 145 -0.66 12.67 -9.39
CA SER A 145 -0.24 14.03 -9.02
C SER A 145 1.26 14.10 -8.74
N SER A 146 1.80 13.12 -8.03
CA SER A 146 3.24 13.03 -7.76
C SER A 146 4.04 12.86 -9.06
N TYR A 147 3.62 11.93 -9.91
CA TYR A 147 4.26 11.72 -11.21
C TYR A 147 4.27 12.99 -12.06
N ALA A 148 3.14 13.68 -12.18
CA ALA A 148 3.06 14.93 -12.92
C ALA A 148 3.99 16.00 -12.33
N MET A 149 4.07 16.12 -11.01
CA MET A 149 4.92 17.09 -10.34
C MET A 149 6.41 16.85 -10.62
N PHE A 150 6.87 15.60 -10.49
CA PHE A 150 8.29 15.27 -10.63
C PHE A 150 8.77 15.03 -12.07
N ARG A 151 7.86 14.82 -13.03
CA ARG A 151 8.20 14.53 -14.43
C ARG A 151 7.96 15.70 -15.39
N THR A 152 7.09 16.64 -15.06
CA THR A 152 6.93 17.88 -15.83
C THR A 152 8.07 18.86 -15.61
N ASP A 153 8.70 18.88 -14.43
CA ASP A 153 9.82 19.77 -14.14
C ASP A 153 11.11 19.38 -14.88
N GLU A 154 11.29 18.13 -15.26
CA GLU A 154 12.46 17.72 -16.06
C GLU A 154 12.35 18.12 -17.55
N GLY A 155 11.15 18.38 -18.06
CA GLY A 155 10.90 18.78 -19.45
C GLY A 155 10.69 20.28 -19.68
N GLU A 156 10.42 21.05 -18.63
CA GLU A 156 10.00 22.45 -18.74
C GLU A 156 10.85 23.49 -18.00
N ILE A 157 12.05 23.15 -17.51
CA ILE A 157 12.98 24.17 -16.98
C ILE A 157 13.31 25.28 -18.00
N GLY A 158 12.90 25.09 -19.27
CA GLY A 158 13.05 26.11 -20.32
C GLY A 158 11.78 26.92 -20.65
N LYS A 159 10.61 26.60 -20.12
CA LYS A 159 9.34 27.23 -20.56
C LYS A 159 8.43 27.83 -19.48
N VAL A 160 8.68 27.66 -18.21
CA VAL A 160 7.77 28.14 -17.13
C VAL A 160 8.34 29.34 -16.35
N ALA A 161 9.20 30.15 -16.96
CA ALA A 161 9.51 31.46 -16.39
C ALA A 161 8.42 32.53 -16.66
N SER A 162 7.28 32.19 -17.24
CA SER A 162 6.26 33.16 -17.63
C SER A 162 4.78 32.79 -17.44
N ALA A 163 4.44 31.79 -16.66
CA ALA A 163 3.03 31.53 -16.34
C ALA A 163 2.84 31.36 -14.84
N GLY A 164 2.25 32.41 -14.25
CA GLY A 164 2.01 32.52 -12.82
C GLY A 164 1.14 31.43 -12.23
N SER A 165 1.45 31.12 -10.98
CA SER A 165 0.62 30.51 -9.93
C SER A 165 -0.30 29.38 -10.34
N ILE A 166 0.19 28.14 -10.25
CA ILE A 166 -0.67 27.00 -9.95
C ILE A 166 -0.92 27.03 -8.45
N VAL A 167 -2.12 27.45 -8.11
CA VAL A 167 -2.63 27.44 -6.73
C VAL A 167 -2.68 25.98 -6.29
N ASN A 168 -1.84 25.63 -5.33
CA ASN A 168 -1.96 24.42 -4.54
C ASN A 168 -3.35 24.42 -3.85
N LYS A 169 -4.35 23.80 -4.46
CA LYS A 169 -5.54 23.38 -3.74
C LYS A 169 -5.22 22.11 -2.97
N PHE A 170 -4.59 22.29 -1.82
CA PHE A 170 -4.72 21.37 -0.73
C PHE A 170 -6.20 21.29 -0.40
N ILE A 171 -6.84 20.17 -0.68
CA ILE A 171 -8.13 19.87 -0.08
C ILE A 171 -7.78 19.30 1.30
N PRO A 172 -8.02 20.04 2.38
CA PRO A 172 -7.85 19.46 3.71
C PRO A 172 -8.91 18.37 3.85
N PHE A 173 -8.50 17.21 4.21
CA PHE A 173 -9.37 16.14 4.66
C PHE A 173 -10.02 16.62 5.96
N ASN A 174 -11.20 17.23 5.88
CA ASN A 174 -12.03 17.46 7.05
C ASN A 174 -12.82 16.18 7.30
N GLY A 175 -12.45 15.53 8.41
CA GLY A 175 -13.04 14.32 8.93
C GLY A 175 -14.47 14.43 9.39
#